data_0680ffe12b16f5e084895324fb3bbbc2
#
_entry.id   0680ffe12b16f5e084895324fb3bbbc2
#
_cell.length_a   1.000
_cell.length_b   1.000
_cell.length_c   1.000
_cell.angle_alpha   90.00
_cell.angle_beta   90.00
_cell.angle_gamma   90.00
#
_symmetry.space_group_name_H-M   'P 1'
#
loop_
_entity.id
_entity.type
_entity.pdbx_description
1 polymer ?
#
loop_
_entity_poly.entity_id
_entity_poly.type
_entity_poly.pdbx_seq_one_letter_code
_entity_poly.pdbx_strand_id
1 'polypeptide(L)'
;MKKTLFYVIVLLLAACSAGGGQRQDTGFVTIQGHDLIQPNGENLFIQGTNLGNWLNPEGYMFGFSRTNSAWMIDLLFKEAVGPDFTAEFWQQFKDNYVTRADIDFIAAQGANTIRLPFNYKLFTDEDYMGQTGPKDGYARIDSVVSWCKANGLYLILDMHDCPGGQTGDNIDDGHGYPWLFESETSQQLFCQIWREIADRYKTETTILGYELMNEPIAHYFANRDSLYQLLQPLYKRCVAAIREVDQNHIILLGGAHWNSFFWMLDDASYDDKLMYTCHRYGGPATKEAITHYIQFRDSINCPMYMGEFGHNTDEWQRDFVKVLKDVNIGYTFWPYKKVDGSCMMGIQRPEGWDSIVVKYSETSRNTYHEWREARPDQATFRQLLQQFAENCRFDRCQPQTDYIQTMGMNQK
;
A
#
# COMPACT_ATOMS: atom_id res chain seq x y z
N MET A 1 79.01 41.74 28.10
CA MET A 1 77.70 41.82 27.42
C MET A 1 77.33 40.42 26.84
N LYS A 2 76.55 39.65 27.57
CA LYS A 2 76.11 38.31 27.13
C LYS A 2 74.67 38.45 26.56
N LYS A 3 74.50 38.13 25.27
CA LYS A 3 73.17 38.07 24.63
C LYS A 3 72.61 36.68 24.84
N THR A 4 71.48 36.58 25.59
CA THR A 4 70.74 35.39 25.79
C THR A 4 69.71 35.28 24.68
N LEU A 5 69.80 34.18 23.91
CA LEU A 5 68.86 33.86 22.81
C LEU A 5 67.74 33.01 23.36
N PHE A 6 66.47 33.52 23.33
CA PHE A 6 65.27 32.77 23.67
C PHE A 6 64.79 32.05 22.44
N TYR A 7 64.73 30.71 22.50
CA TYR A 7 64.04 29.87 21.52
C TYR A 7 62.57 29.71 21.95
N VAL A 8 61.67 30.21 21.12
CA VAL A 8 60.20 29.93 21.25
C VAL A 8 59.88 28.66 20.46
N ILE A 9 59.54 27.60 21.18
CA ILE A 9 59.07 26.38 20.58
C ILE A 9 57.54 26.55 20.35
N VAL A 10 57.13 26.69 19.08
CA VAL A 10 55.73 26.66 18.69
C VAL A 10 55.29 25.20 18.52
N LEU A 11 54.54 24.69 19.48
CA LEU A 11 53.86 23.39 19.37
C LEU A 11 52.62 23.57 18.47
N LEU A 12 52.71 23.06 17.23
CA LEU A 12 51.55 22.86 16.35
C LEU A 12 50.76 21.67 16.83
N LEU A 13 49.64 21.91 17.53
CA LEU A 13 48.61 20.93 17.78
C LEU A 13 47.79 20.73 16.48
N ALA A 14 48.06 19.64 15.76
CA ALA A 14 47.20 19.17 14.68
C ALA A 14 45.91 18.65 15.30
N ALA A 15 44.87 19.45 15.29
CA ALA A 15 43.52 19.00 15.58
C ALA A 15 43.03 18.21 14.37
N CYS A 16 43.00 16.86 14.48
CA CYS A 16 42.21 16.01 13.60
C CYS A 16 40.74 16.31 13.88
N SER A 17 40.16 17.21 13.10
CA SER A 17 38.71 17.34 13.01
C SER A 17 38.18 16.11 12.26
N ALA A 18 37.68 15.11 13.00
CA ALA A 18 36.81 14.13 12.46
C ALA A 18 35.59 14.89 11.92
N GLY A 19 35.48 14.95 10.59
CA GLY A 19 34.34 15.55 9.91
C GLY A 19 33.09 14.71 10.15
N GLY A 20 32.43 14.93 11.27
CA GLY A 20 31.05 14.60 11.45
C GLY A 20 30.24 15.57 10.57
N GLY A 21 29.87 15.16 9.36
CA GLY A 21 28.90 15.90 8.56
C GLY A 21 27.67 16.15 9.42
N GLN A 22 27.37 17.40 9.72
CA GLN A 22 26.07 17.76 10.31
C GLN A 22 25.00 17.26 9.36
N ARG A 23 24.22 16.29 9.81
CA ARG A 23 23.03 15.83 9.10
C ARG A 23 22.14 17.05 8.91
N GLN A 24 21.85 17.40 7.65
CA GLN A 24 20.83 18.38 7.35
C GLN A 24 19.51 17.77 7.81
N ASP A 25 18.86 18.36 8.81
CA ASP A 25 17.48 18.00 9.20
C ASP A 25 16.55 18.46 8.07
N THR A 26 16.25 17.53 7.17
CA THR A 26 15.38 17.78 6.02
C THR A 26 13.90 17.57 6.37
N GLY A 27 13.60 17.08 7.58
CA GLY A 27 12.25 16.66 7.98
C GLY A 27 11.80 15.32 7.38
N PHE A 28 12.61 14.70 6.52
CA PHE A 28 12.31 13.39 5.92
C PHE A 28 12.95 12.24 6.69
N VAL A 29 12.29 11.09 6.67
CA VAL A 29 12.89 9.83 7.11
C VAL A 29 14.01 9.46 6.14
N THR A 30 15.14 8.99 6.69
CA THR A 30 16.32 8.58 5.91
C THR A 30 16.66 7.12 6.16
N ILE A 31 17.50 6.54 5.31
CA ILE A 31 17.95 5.15 5.41
C ILE A 31 19.38 5.10 5.94
N GLN A 32 19.63 4.17 6.87
CA GLN A 32 20.98 3.82 7.31
C GLN A 32 21.11 2.29 7.42
N GLY A 33 21.67 1.67 6.39
CA GLY A 33 21.67 0.20 6.27
C GLY A 33 20.26 -0.35 6.25
N HIS A 34 19.89 -1.17 7.23
CA HIS A 34 18.56 -1.76 7.35
C HIS A 34 17.56 -0.90 8.15
N ASP A 35 18.00 0.24 8.66
CA ASP A 35 17.20 1.08 9.55
C ASP A 35 16.61 2.29 8.84
N LEU A 36 15.39 2.64 9.23
CA LEU A 36 14.76 3.90 8.92
C LEU A 36 15.03 4.88 10.06
N ILE A 37 15.52 6.07 9.74
CA ILE A 37 15.87 7.07 10.74
C ILE A 37 14.99 8.30 10.58
N GLN A 38 14.25 8.60 11.63
CA GLN A 38 13.40 9.78 11.73
C GLN A 38 14.23 11.08 11.77
N PRO A 39 13.63 12.25 11.47
CA PRO A 39 14.32 13.54 11.53
C PRO A 39 14.98 13.83 12.90
N ASN A 40 14.38 13.35 14.00
CA ASN A 40 14.92 13.49 15.36
C ASN A 40 16.12 12.55 15.66
N GLY A 41 16.50 11.69 14.69
CA GLY A 41 17.61 10.74 14.83
C GLY A 41 17.22 9.39 15.44
N GLU A 42 15.96 9.18 15.81
CA GLU A 42 15.47 7.90 16.34
C GLU A 42 15.15 6.92 15.23
N ASN A 43 15.26 5.63 15.49
CA ASN A 43 14.82 4.59 14.58
C ASN A 43 13.29 4.60 14.45
N LEU A 44 12.81 4.47 13.21
CA LEU A 44 11.41 4.23 12.91
C LEU A 44 11.18 2.75 12.67
N PHE A 45 10.49 2.09 13.58
CA PHE A 45 9.96 0.74 13.35
C PHE A 45 8.52 0.89 12.86
N ILE A 46 8.27 0.58 11.57
CA ILE A 46 6.93 0.67 10.98
C ILE A 46 5.98 -0.29 11.70
N GLN A 47 4.86 0.23 12.19
CA GLN A 47 3.74 -0.58 12.67
C GLN A 47 2.42 0.13 12.35
N GLY A 48 1.51 -0.60 11.69
CA GLY A 48 0.27 0.02 11.25
C GLY A 48 -0.67 -0.88 10.48
N THR A 49 -1.45 -0.29 9.59
CA THR A 49 -2.46 -1.00 8.81
C THR A 49 -2.59 -0.42 7.41
N ASN A 50 -3.28 -1.19 6.56
CA ASN A 50 -3.58 -0.82 5.18
C ASN A 50 -5.02 -0.29 5.07
N LEU A 51 -5.22 0.82 4.35
CA LEU A 51 -6.56 1.31 3.98
C LEU A 51 -7.10 0.53 2.77
N GLY A 52 -7.01 -0.81 2.81
CA GLY A 52 -7.45 -1.71 1.76
C GLY A 52 -8.94 -1.59 1.45
N ASN A 53 -9.34 -1.98 0.25
CA ASN A 53 -10.71 -1.94 -0.29
C ASN A 53 -11.28 -0.53 -0.55
N TRP A 54 -10.63 0.51 -0.11
CA TRP A 54 -11.18 1.87 -0.24
C TRP A 54 -11.04 2.45 -1.65
N LEU A 55 -9.80 2.54 -2.14
CA LEU A 55 -9.49 3.11 -3.46
C LEU A 55 -9.08 2.06 -4.50
N ASN A 56 -9.09 0.79 -4.13
CA ASN A 56 -8.99 -0.39 -4.98
C ASN A 56 -9.86 -1.51 -4.39
N PRO A 57 -11.14 -1.61 -4.79
CA PRO A 57 -12.07 -2.61 -4.24
C PRO A 57 -11.71 -4.04 -4.65
N GLU A 58 -11.83 -4.96 -3.71
CA GLU A 58 -11.66 -6.40 -3.93
C GLU A 58 -12.92 -7.18 -3.56
N GLY A 59 -13.26 -8.17 -4.36
CA GLY A 59 -14.55 -8.87 -4.25
C GLY A 59 -14.80 -9.51 -2.89
N TYR A 60 -13.81 -10.17 -2.29
CA TYR A 60 -14.00 -10.84 -0.99
C TYR A 60 -14.38 -9.88 0.14
N MET A 61 -14.01 -8.60 0.03
CA MET A 61 -14.39 -7.58 1.01
C MET A 61 -15.85 -7.14 0.91
N PHE A 62 -16.54 -7.54 -0.16
CA PHE A 62 -17.98 -7.44 -0.33
C PHE A 62 -18.70 -8.79 -0.13
N GLY A 63 -17.93 -9.86 0.08
CA GLY A 63 -18.41 -11.23 0.17
C GLY A 63 -18.55 -11.92 -1.21
N PHE A 64 -17.92 -11.40 -2.26
CA PHE A 64 -17.97 -11.99 -3.61
C PHE A 64 -16.77 -12.93 -3.83
N SER A 65 -16.99 -14.04 -4.53
CA SER A 65 -15.93 -14.98 -4.89
C SER A 65 -15.58 -14.95 -6.39
N ARG A 66 -16.57 -14.71 -7.26
CA ARG A 66 -16.37 -14.68 -8.72
C ARG A 66 -16.15 -13.27 -9.27
N THR A 67 -16.87 -12.30 -8.74
CA THR A 67 -16.76 -10.89 -9.09
C THR A 67 -15.69 -10.27 -8.16
N ASN A 68 -14.42 -10.45 -8.49
CA ASN A 68 -13.36 -10.30 -7.51
C ASN A 68 -12.37 -9.13 -7.75
N SER A 69 -12.35 -8.51 -8.93
CA SER A 69 -11.56 -7.31 -9.19
C SER A 69 -12.40 -6.02 -9.17
N ALA A 70 -11.77 -4.87 -9.03
CA ALA A 70 -12.43 -3.57 -8.99
C ALA A 70 -13.30 -3.32 -10.24
N TRP A 71 -12.78 -3.64 -11.43
CA TRP A 71 -13.49 -3.56 -12.71
C TRP A 71 -14.74 -4.46 -12.73
N MET A 72 -14.63 -5.71 -12.29
CA MET A 72 -15.75 -6.65 -12.28
C MET A 72 -16.86 -6.22 -11.33
N ILE A 73 -16.50 -5.63 -10.18
CA ILE A 73 -17.46 -5.11 -9.20
C ILE A 73 -18.20 -3.90 -9.76
N ASP A 74 -17.49 -2.97 -10.40
CA ASP A 74 -18.10 -1.80 -11.03
C ASP A 74 -19.06 -2.21 -12.14
N LEU A 75 -18.66 -3.16 -12.99
CA LEU A 75 -19.52 -3.72 -14.05
C LEU A 75 -20.76 -4.38 -13.45
N LEU A 76 -20.62 -5.20 -12.40
CA LEU A 76 -21.75 -5.83 -11.70
C LEU A 76 -22.79 -4.79 -11.25
N PHE A 77 -22.34 -3.69 -10.66
CA PHE A 77 -23.25 -2.65 -10.19
C PHE A 77 -23.91 -1.90 -11.36
N LYS A 78 -23.13 -1.57 -12.40
CA LYS A 78 -23.68 -0.97 -13.64
C LYS A 78 -24.74 -1.85 -14.31
N GLU A 79 -24.53 -3.16 -14.34
CA GLU A 79 -25.52 -4.12 -14.84
C GLU A 79 -26.82 -4.10 -14.03
N ALA A 80 -26.70 -4.06 -12.70
CA ALA A 80 -27.85 -4.17 -11.79
C ALA A 80 -28.65 -2.86 -11.70
N VAL A 81 -28.00 -1.70 -11.58
CA VAL A 81 -28.65 -0.43 -11.20
C VAL A 81 -28.40 0.73 -12.17
N GLY A 82 -27.60 0.53 -13.21
CA GLY A 82 -27.23 1.54 -14.21
C GLY A 82 -26.05 2.42 -13.81
N PRO A 83 -25.42 3.09 -14.80
CA PRO A 83 -24.15 3.81 -14.59
C PRO A 83 -24.26 4.98 -13.62
N ASP A 84 -25.32 5.79 -13.72
CA ASP A 84 -25.47 7.00 -12.90
C ASP A 84 -25.55 6.66 -11.40
N PHE A 85 -26.42 5.69 -11.05
CA PHE A 85 -26.54 5.27 -9.66
C PHE A 85 -25.27 4.57 -9.14
N THR A 86 -24.58 3.83 -10.00
CA THR A 86 -23.29 3.21 -9.63
C THR A 86 -22.25 4.28 -9.31
N ALA A 87 -22.20 5.36 -10.09
CA ALA A 87 -21.31 6.49 -9.82
C ALA A 87 -21.66 7.17 -8.49
N GLU A 88 -22.94 7.41 -8.21
CA GLU A 88 -23.41 7.96 -6.92
C GLU A 88 -23.03 7.04 -5.74
N PHE A 89 -23.22 5.72 -5.89
CA PHE A 89 -22.81 4.74 -4.87
C PHE A 89 -21.30 4.82 -4.58
N TRP A 90 -20.45 4.84 -5.62
CA TRP A 90 -19.02 4.88 -5.44
C TRP A 90 -18.54 6.19 -4.77
N GLN A 91 -19.17 7.33 -5.08
CA GLN A 91 -18.86 8.57 -4.37
C GLN A 91 -19.22 8.45 -2.89
N GLN A 92 -20.43 7.98 -2.57
CA GLN A 92 -20.86 7.78 -1.19
C GLN A 92 -19.99 6.75 -0.46
N PHE A 93 -19.62 5.65 -1.13
CA PHE A 93 -18.72 4.65 -0.59
C PHE A 93 -17.35 5.27 -0.23
N LYS A 94 -16.72 5.99 -1.17
CA LYS A 94 -15.43 6.66 -0.91
C LYS A 94 -15.51 7.69 0.23
N ASP A 95 -16.60 8.43 0.32
CA ASP A 95 -16.81 9.44 1.36
C ASP A 95 -17.01 8.85 2.77
N ASN A 96 -17.59 7.65 2.85
CA ASN A 96 -17.95 7.00 4.10
C ASN A 96 -16.90 5.98 4.58
N TYR A 97 -16.17 5.34 3.65
CA TYR A 97 -15.32 4.19 3.98
C TYR A 97 -14.09 4.59 4.81
N VAL A 98 -13.39 5.65 4.41
CA VAL A 98 -12.28 6.22 5.20
C VAL A 98 -12.54 7.70 5.42
N THR A 99 -12.58 8.10 6.67
CA THR A 99 -12.77 9.46 7.14
C THR A 99 -11.67 9.85 8.12
N ARG A 100 -11.66 11.10 8.56
CA ARG A 100 -10.75 11.54 9.61
C ARG A 100 -10.89 10.70 10.88
N ALA A 101 -12.12 10.32 11.26
CA ALA A 101 -12.36 9.53 12.47
C ALA A 101 -11.68 8.14 12.39
N ASP A 102 -11.59 7.56 11.18
CA ASP A 102 -10.89 6.30 10.95
C ASP A 102 -9.37 6.46 11.22
N ILE A 103 -8.76 7.53 10.73
CA ILE A 103 -7.34 7.82 10.93
C ILE A 103 -7.04 8.15 12.41
N ASP A 104 -7.89 8.94 13.04
CA ASP A 104 -7.79 9.26 14.48
C ASP A 104 -7.87 7.96 15.32
N PHE A 105 -8.77 7.04 14.97
CA PHE A 105 -8.88 5.72 15.59
C PHE A 105 -7.63 4.86 15.40
N ILE A 106 -7.10 4.74 14.17
CA ILE A 106 -5.89 3.98 13.87
C ILE A 106 -4.72 4.50 14.72
N ALA A 107 -4.56 5.82 14.79
CA ALA A 107 -3.50 6.46 15.59
C ALA A 107 -3.65 6.15 17.09
N ALA A 108 -4.89 6.16 17.61
CA ALA A 108 -5.18 5.85 19.00
C ALA A 108 -4.85 4.38 19.35
N GLN A 109 -4.89 3.46 18.38
CA GLN A 109 -4.47 2.08 18.60
C GLN A 109 -2.94 1.89 18.62
N GLY A 110 -2.16 2.96 18.45
CA GLY A 110 -0.69 2.92 18.52
C GLY A 110 0.02 2.71 17.19
N ALA A 111 -0.69 2.80 16.08
CA ALA A 111 -0.05 2.85 14.76
C ALA A 111 0.85 4.09 14.62
N ASN A 112 1.91 3.97 13.85
CA ASN A 112 2.75 5.10 13.42
C ASN A 112 2.79 5.27 11.90
N THR A 113 2.27 4.30 11.15
CA THR A 113 2.30 4.30 9.68
C THR A 113 0.99 3.75 9.13
N ILE A 114 0.53 4.36 8.05
CA ILE A 114 -0.59 3.88 7.23
C ILE A 114 -0.06 3.60 5.83
N ARG A 115 -0.45 2.47 5.25
CA ARG A 115 -0.27 2.18 3.82
C ARG A 115 -1.60 2.45 3.11
N LEU A 116 -1.55 3.23 2.03
CA LEU A 116 -2.72 3.63 1.24
C LEU A 116 -2.67 2.99 -0.14
N PRO A 117 -3.34 1.84 -0.32
CA PRO A 117 -3.55 1.24 -1.64
C PRO A 117 -4.48 2.10 -2.51
N PHE A 118 -4.09 2.31 -3.78
CA PHE A 118 -4.92 3.01 -4.75
C PHE A 118 -4.77 2.41 -6.16
N ASN A 119 -5.81 2.57 -6.96
CA ASN A 119 -5.82 2.20 -8.37
C ASN A 119 -5.28 3.38 -9.21
N TYR A 120 -4.44 3.11 -10.22
CA TYR A 120 -3.87 4.12 -11.11
C TYR A 120 -4.94 4.95 -11.84
N LYS A 121 -6.13 4.38 -12.08
CA LYS A 121 -7.24 5.04 -12.77
C LYS A 121 -7.73 6.29 -12.05
N LEU A 122 -7.48 6.41 -10.75
CA LEU A 122 -7.75 7.63 -9.99
C LEU A 122 -6.95 8.85 -10.48
N PHE A 123 -5.91 8.64 -11.30
CA PHE A 123 -5.04 9.68 -11.85
C PHE A 123 -5.14 9.83 -13.37
N THR A 124 -6.14 9.21 -13.97
CA THR A 124 -6.44 9.28 -15.41
C THR A 124 -7.85 9.82 -15.64
N ASP A 125 -8.24 9.99 -16.90
CA ASP A 125 -9.62 10.35 -17.28
C ASP A 125 -10.53 9.10 -17.46
N GLU A 126 -10.05 7.91 -17.05
CA GLU A 126 -10.86 6.69 -17.11
C GLU A 126 -12.03 6.75 -16.13
N ASP A 127 -13.17 6.17 -16.53
CA ASP A 127 -14.31 5.98 -15.64
C ASP A 127 -13.98 4.93 -14.59
N TYR A 128 -13.77 5.39 -13.37
CA TYR A 128 -13.41 4.55 -12.24
C TYR A 128 -14.08 5.03 -10.95
N MET A 129 -14.85 4.18 -10.32
CA MET A 129 -15.54 4.47 -9.06
C MET A 129 -16.28 5.83 -9.06
N GLY A 130 -16.94 6.15 -10.18
CA GLY A 130 -17.73 7.37 -10.33
C GLY A 130 -16.93 8.67 -10.29
N GLN A 131 -15.61 8.63 -10.51
CA GLN A 131 -14.80 9.86 -10.61
C GLN A 131 -15.06 10.63 -11.90
N THR A 132 -14.72 11.91 -11.87
CA THR A 132 -14.85 12.82 -13.02
C THR A 132 -13.49 13.31 -13.53
N GLY A 133 -12.40 12.58 -13.20
CA GLY A 133 -11.03 12.86 -13.59
C GLY A 133 -10.03 12.87 -12.43
N PRO A 134 -8.74 13.11 -12.68
CA PRO A 134 -7.64 12.89 -11.72
C PRO A 134 -7.72 13.74 -10.45
N LYS A 135 -8.51 14.80 -10.42
CA LYS A 135 -8.67 15.66 -9.25
C LYS A 135 -9.24 14.93 -8.03
N ASP A 136 -10.10 13.92 -8.24
CA ASP A 136 -10.69 13.15 -7.14
C ASP A 136 -9.63 12.32 -6.42
N GLY A 137 -8.75 11.64 -7.16
CA GLY A 137 -7.63 10.88 -6.58
C GLY A 137 -6.72 11.74 -5.72
N TYR A 138 -6.29 12.89 -6.25
CA TYR A 138 -5.45 13.82 -5.47
C TYR A 138 -6.17 14.37 -4.24
N ALA A 139 -7.45 14.70 -4.31
CA ALA A 139 -8.22 15.20 -3.17
C ALA A 139 -8.33 14.15 -2.06
N ARG A 140 -8.43 12.86 -2.41
CA ARG A 140 -8.43 11.75 -1.44
C ARG A 140 -7.07 11.62 -0.75
N ILE A 141 -5.98 11.63 -1.51
CA ILE A 141 -4.63 11.58 -0.94
C ILE A 141 -4.36 12.81 -0.05
N ASP A 142 -4.68 14.02 -0.51
CA ASP A 142 -4.50 15.26 0.26
C ASP A 142 -5.23 15.19 1.62
N SER A 143 -6.44 14.61 1.64
CA SER A 143 -7.21 14.41 2.86
C SER A 143 -6.48 13.47 3.83
N VAL A 144 -6.02 12.30 3.33
CA VAL A 144 -5.29 11.33 4.16
C VAL A 144 -3.97 11.91 4.67
N VAL A 145 -3.22 12.61 3.83
CA VAL A 145 -1.99 13.32 4.23
C VAL A 145 -2.28 14.28 5.38
N SER A 146 -3.34 15.11 5.24
CA SER A 146 -3.72 16.06 6.29
C SER A 146 -4.10 15.38 7.60
N TRP A 147 -4.86 14.26 7.54
CA TRP A 147 -5.28 13.51 8.73
C TRP A 147 -4.10 12.78 9.38
N CYS A 148 -3.21 12.17 8.58
CA CYS A 148 -1.99 11.54 9.08
C CYS A 148 -1.08 12.56 9.77
N LYS A 149 -0.86 13.72 9.15
CA LYS A 149 -0.06 14.82 9.69
C LYS A 149 -0.60 15.30 11.05
N ALA A 150 -1.92 15.45 11.17
CA ALA A 150 -2.56 15.85 12.42
C ALA A 150 -2.38 14.82 13.55
N ASN A 151 -2.15 13.55 13.22
CA ASN A 151 -1.98 12.45 14.16
C ASN A 151 -0.50 12.01 14.33
N GLY A 152 0.44 12.64 13.66
CA GLY A 152 1.86 12.25 13.69
C GLY A 152 2.13 10.87 13.08
N LEU A 153 1.33 10.48 12.07
CA LEU A 153 1.48 9.22 11.33
C LEU A 153 2.28 9.45 10.05
N TYR A 154 3.06 8.47 9.66
CA TYR A 154 3.63 8.38 8.32
C TYR A 154 2.64 7.73 7.35
N LEU A 155 2.78 8.05 6.05
CA LEU A 155 1.95 7.52 4.97
C LEU A 155 2.82 6.89 3.90
N ILE A 156 2.54 5.65 3.52
CA ILE A 156 3.08 4.99 2.33
C ILE A 156 2.00 5.03 1.25
N LEU A 157 2.32 5.59 0.08
CA LEU A 157 1.46 5.56 -1.09
C LEU A 157 1.78 4.32 -1.90
N ASP A 158 0.78 3.45 -2.12
CA ASP A 158 0.93 2.18 -2.82
C ASP A 158 0.06 2.16 -4.08
N MET A 159 0.68 2.10 -5.27
CA MET A 159 -0.06 1.84 -6.49
C MET A 159 -0.43 0.35 -6.53
N HIS A 160 -1.61 0.06 -6.02
CA HIS A 160 -2.09 -1.30 -5.82
C HIS A 160 -2.53 -1.98 -7.11
N ASP A 161 -2.98 -1.17 -8.07
CA ASP A 161 -3.31 -1.59 -9.43
C ASP A 161 -2.61 -0.63 -10.41
N CYS A 162 -1.81 -1.19 -11.29
CA CYS A 162 -0.98 -0.47 -12.25
C CYS A 162 -1.55 -0.52 -13.66
N PRO A 163 -1.21 0.44 -14.54
CA PRO A 163 -1.63 0.43 -15.94
C PRO A 163 -1.32 -0.91 -16.64
N GLY A 164 -2.32 -1.57 -17.16
CA GLY A 164 -2.20 -2.87 -17.82
C GLY A 164 -2.16 -4.08 -16.89
N GLY A 165 -2.21 -3.87 -15.58
CA GLY A 165 -2.09 -4.91 -14.55
C GLY A 165 -0.66 -5.40 -14.35
N GLN A 166 -0.26 -5.56 -13.09
CA GLN A 166 1.08 -6.02 -12.72
C GLN A 166 1.12 -7.45 -12.19
N THR A 167 0.01 -7.94 -11.65
CA THR A 167 -0.08 -9.26 -11.03
C THR A 167 -0.63 -10.30 -11.99
N GLY A 168 -1.67 -9.94 -12.75
CA GLY A 168 -2.51 -10.83 -13.56
C GLY A 168 -3.53 -11.61 -12.73
N ASP A 169 -3.95 -11.08 -11.57
CA ASP A 169 -4.89 -11.66 -10.65
C ASP A 169 -5.98 -10.65 -10.24
N ASN A 170 -6.84 -11.01 -9.29
CA ASN A 170 -7.99 -10.22 -8.83
C ASN A 170 -7.64 -8.88 -8.18
N ILE A 171 -6.43 -8.68 -7.79
CA ILE A 171 -5.95 -7.42 -7.16
C ILE A 171 -5.60 -6.35 -8.20
N ASP A 172 -5.60 -6.70 -9.48
CA ASP A 172 -5.45 -5.75 -10.58
C ASP A 172 -6.53 -5.93 -11.66
N ASP A 173 -6.69 -4.94 -12.53
CA ASP A 173 -7.63 -4.96 -13.65
C ASP A 173 -6.95 -5.39 -14.98
N GLY A 174 -5.87 -6.16 -14.90
CA GLY A 174 -5.03 -6.58 -16.04
C GLY A 174 -5.60 -7.69 -16.92
N HIS A 175 -6.88 -8.01 -16.79
CA HIS A 175 -7.56 -9.04 -17.60
C HIS A 175 -6.89 -10.43 -17.53
N GLY A 176 -6.36 -10.80 -16.35
CA GLY A 176 -5.78 -12.12 -16.09
C GLY A 176 -4.37 -12.33 -16.64
N TYR A 177 -3.66 -11.25 -17.00
CA TYR A 177 -2.26 -11.30 -17.41
C TYR A 177 -1.55 -9.98 -17.05
N PRO A 178 -0.28 -10.00 -16.59
CA PRO A 178 0.44 -8.79 -16.18
C PRO A 178 1.00 -8.03 -17.40
N TRP A 179 0.13 -7.38 -18.16
CA TRP A 179 0.46 -6.67 -19.40
C TRP A 179 1.39 -5.48 -19.20
N LEU A 180 1.49 -4.93 -18.01
CA LEU A 180 2.43 -3.85 -17.68
C LEU A 180 3.85 -4.18 -18.14
N PHE A 181 4.29 -5.43 -17.99
CA PHE A 181 5.66 -5.82 -18.31
C PHE A 181 5.95 -5.97 -19.81
N GLU A 182 4.91 -6.07 -20.64
CA GLU A 182 5.04 -6.23 -22.10
C GLU A 182 4.48 -5.04 -22.90
N SER A 183 3.79 -4.09 -22.23
CA SER A 183 3.17 -2.92 -22.85
C SER A 183 3.97 -1.65 -22.61
N GLU A 184 4.64 -1.14 -23.62
CA GLU A 184 5.38 0.12 -23.55
C GLU A 184 4.47 1.31 -23.14
N THR A 185 3.23 1.35 -23.65
CA THR A 185 2.25 2.39 -23.29
C THR A 185 1.90 2.34 -21.81
N SER A 186 1.68 1.13 -21.26
CA SER A 186 1.39 0.95 -19.83
C SER A 186 2.59 1.34 -18.97
N GLN A 187 3.81 0.99 -19.37
CA GLN A 187 5.03 1.37 -18.66
C GLN A 187 5.27 2.88 -18.66
N GLN A 188 5.01 3.56 -19.79
CA GLN A 188 5.09 5.02 -19.88
C GLN A 188 4.08 5.68 -18.94
N LEU A 189 2.83 5.24 -18.96
CA LEU A 189 1.78 5.76 -18.09
C LEU A 189 2.08 5.52 -16.61
N PHE A 190 2.58 4.33 -16.26
CA PHE A 190 3.02 3.99 -14.90
C PHE A 190 4.10 4.96 -14.39
N CYS A 191 5.15 5.19 -15.16
CA CYS A 191 6.22 6.11 -14.80
C CYS A 191 5.73 7.56 -14.75
N GLN A 192 4.85 7.97 -15.66
CA GLN A 192 4.28 9.31 -15.70
C GLN A 192 3.44 9.61 -14.45
N ILE A 193 2.53 8.70 -14.07
CA ILE A 193 1.68 8.89 -12.87
C ILE A 193 2.56 9.01 -11.62
N TRP A 194 3.55 8.14 -11.45
CA TRP A 194 4.46 8.25 -10.32
C TRP A 194 5.27 9.55 -10.29
N ARG A 195 5.74 10.00 -11.46
CA ARG A 195 6.44 11.28 -11.56
C ARG A 195 5.51 12.45 -11.17
N GLU A 196 4.26 12.44 -11.58
CA GLU A 196 3.27 13.48 -11.24
C GLU A 196 2.92 13.46 -9.75
N ILE A 197 2.71 12.29 -9.15
CA ILE A 197 2.51 12.12 -7.71
C ILE A 197 3.75 12.64 -6.94
N ALA A 198 4.93 12.23 -7.35
CA ALA A 198 6.18 12.66 -6.72
C ALA A 198 6.39 14.18 -6.83
N ASP A 199 6.13 14.81 -7.99
CA ASP A 199 6.25 16.26 -8.16
C ASP A 199 5.29 17.03 -7.24
N ARG A 200 4.05 16.51 -7.06
CA ARG A 200 3.06 17.10 -6.17
C ARG A 200 3.48 17.04 -4.71
N TYR A 201 4.03 15.91 -4.27
CA TYR A 201 4.28 15.64 -2.85
C TYR A 201 5.76 15.75 -2.43
N LYS A 202 6.67 16.14 -3.30
CA LYS A 202 8.14 16.19 -3.07
C LYS A 202 8.60 16.92 -1.81
N THR A 203 7.75 17.72 -1.19
CA THR A 203 8.04 18.45 0.05
C THR A 203 7.20 17.99 1.24
N GLU A 204 6.33 16.98 1.07
CA GLU A 204 5.41 16.53 2.12
C GLU A 204 6.06 15.43 2.99
N THR A 205 6.57 15.79 4.13
CA THR A 205 7.31 14.91 5.05
C THR A 205 6.45 13.87 5.77
N THR A 206 5.12 14.01 5.72
CA THR A 206 4.18 12.99 6.23
C THR A 206 4.23 11.73 5.37
N ILE A 207 4.49 11.86 4.07
CA ILE A 207 4.69 10.71 3.20
C ILE A 207 6.07 10.11 3.49
N LEU A 208 6.10 8.85 3.91
CA LEU A 208 7.33 8.08 4.10
C LEU A 208 7.97 7.74 2.76
N GLY A 209 7.15 7.28 1.83
CA GLY A 209 7.64 6.87 0.52
C GLY A 209 6.56 6.38 -0.43
N TYR A 210 7.02 5.99 -1.62
CA TYR A 210 6.22 5.53 -2.75
C TYR A 210 6.47 4.04 -2.98
N GLU A 211 5.48 3.21 -2.73
CA GLU A 211 5.48 1.79 -3.08
C GLU A 211 5.01 1.65 -4.52
N LEU A 212 5.95 1.35 -5.41
CA LEU A 212 5.74 1.53 -6.85
C LEU A 212 4.66 0.63 -7.42
N MET A 213 4.58 -0.62 -6.96
CA MET A 213 3.50 -1.54 -7.34
C MET A 213 3.28 -2.62 -6.29
N ASN A 214 2.03 -2.98 -6.10
CA ASN A 214 1.63 -4.08 -5.24
C ASN A 214 1.79 -5.42 -5.96
N GLU A 215 2.35 -6.43 -5.28
CA GLU A 215 2.30 -7.85 -5.63
C GLU A 215 2.54 -8.21 -7.11
N PRO A 216 3.68 -7.82 -7.71
CA PRO A 216 3.93 -8.09 -9.14
C PRO A 216 4.02 -9.59 -9.45
N ILE A 217 3.52 -9.97 -10.60
CA ILE A 217 3.68 -11.23 -11.33
C ILE A 217 3.35 -12.48 -10.50
N ALA A 218 2.12 -12.95 -10.62
CA ALA A 218 1.69 -14.19 -10.01
C ALA A 218 2.50 -15.40 -10.53
N HIS A 219 2.55 -16.47 -9.73
CA HIS A 219 3.46 -17.62 -9.99
C HIS A 219 3.01 -18.57 -11.10
N TYR A 220 1.74 -18.53 -11.51
CA TYR A 220 1.14 -19.56 -12.36
C TYR A 220 1.33 -19.35 -13.87
N PHE A 221 1.96 -18.25 -14.29
CA PHE A 221 2.23 -18.01 -15.70
C PHE A 221 3.37 -18.90 -16.21
N ALA A 222 3.18 -19.53 -17.37
CA ALA A 222 4.18 -20.42 -17.97
C ALA A 222 5.50 -19.69 -18.31
N ASN A 223 5.41 -18.39 -18.63
CA ASN A 223 6.54 -17.50 -18.93
C ASN A 223 6.99 -16.63 -17.75
N ARG A 224 6.58 -16.95 -16.52
CA ARG A 224 6.88 -16.13 -15.33
C ARG A 224 8.36 -15.81 -15.14
N ASP A 225 9.25 -16.74 -15.44
CA ASP A 225 10.69 -16.52 -15.26
C ASP A 225 11.22 -15.42 -16.19
N SER A 226 10.65 -15.30 -17.40
CA SER A 226 10.94 -14.19 -18.32
C SER A 226 10.33 -12.89 -17.82
N LEU A 227 9.09 -12.91 -17.29
CA LEU A 227 8.43 -11.75 -16.71
C LEU A 227 9.21 -11.23 -15.50
N TYR A 228 9.72 -12.10 -14.63
CA TYR A 228 10.51 -11.71 -13.46
C TYR A 228 11.74 -10.89 -13.83
N GLN A 229 12.40 -11.19 -14.97
CA GLN A 229 13.55 -10.43 -15.46
C GLN A 229 13.19 -8.99 -15.88
N LEU A 230 11.92 -8.70 -16.17
CA LEU A 230 11.45 -7.38 -16.58
C LEU A 230 11.18 -6.45 -15.37
N LEU A 231 11.07 -7.00 -14.17
CA LEU A 231 10.68 -6.26 -12.98
C LEU A 231 11.71 -5.17 -12.60
N GLN A 232 12.97 -5.54 -12.42
CA GLN A 232 14.01 -4.58 -12.02
C GLN A 232 14.27 -3.49 -13.09
N PRO A 233 14.33 -3.79 -14.40
CA PRO A 233 14.43 -2.75 -15.42
C PRO A 233 13.29 -1.72 -15.37
N LEU A 234 12.04 -2.17 -15.15
CA LEU A 234 10.90 -1.28 -15.01
C LEU A 234 11.00 -0.41 -13.76
N TYR A 235 11.40 -1.00 -12.62
CA TYR A 235 11.65 -0.23 -11.40
C TYR A 235 12.71 0.85 -11.61
N LYS A 236 13.86 0.52 -12.20
CA LYS A 236 14.92 1.50 -12.52
C LYS A 236 14.39 2.65 -13.38
N ARG A 237 13.58 2.36 -14.39
CA ARG A 237 12.94 3.36 -15.24
C ARG A 237 12.01 4.28 -14.45
N CYS A 238 11.17 3.72 -13.60
CA CYS A 238 10.22 4.49 -12.80
C CYS A 238 10.94 5.33 -11.73
N VAL A 239 11.93 4.77 -11.03
CA VAL A 239 12.77 5.51 -10.06
C VAL A 239 13.45 6.69 -10.75
N ALA A 240 14.03 6.50 -11.92
CA ALA A 240 14.66 7.59 -12.68
C ALA A 240 13.66 8.73 -12.97
N ALA A 241 12.42 8.41 -13.37
CA ALA A 241 11.38 9.40 -13.61
C ALA A 241 10.97 10.15 -12.34
N ILE A 242 10.85 9.47 -11.20
CA ILE A 242 10.57 10.09 -9.90
C ILE A 242 11.73 11.02 -9.51
N ARG A 243 12.97 10.58 -9.67
CA ARG A 243 14.16 11.35 -9.26
C ARG A 243 14.42 12.59 -10.11
N GLU A 244 13.74 12.76 -11.25
CA GLU A 244 13.72 14.05 -11.95
C GLU A 244 13.08 15.16 -11.12
N VAL A 245 12.17 14.85 -10.21
CA VAL A 245 11.34 15.82 -9.48
C VAL A 245 11.46 15.70 -7.96
N ASP A 246 11.76 14.51 -7.42
CA ASP A 246 11.81 14.23 -5.98
C ASP A 246 13.07 13.46 -5.60
N GLN A 247 13.93 14.12 -4.78
CA GLN A 247 15.18 13.55 -4.27
C GLN A 247 15.07 13.07 -2.82
N ASN A 248 13.89 13.14 -2.20
CA ASN A 248 13.75 13.01 -0.75
C ASN A 248 13.06 11.71 -0.31
N HIS A 249 11.95 11.36 -0.93
CA HIS A 249 11.15 10.23 -0.48
C HIS A 249 11.81 8.87 -0.73
N ILE A 250 11.51 7.93 0.15
CA ILE A 250 11.91 6.53 0.02
C ILE A 250 11.09 5.89 -1.10
N ILE A 251 11.73 5.06 -1.92
CA ILE A 251 11.07 4.25 -2.92
C ILE A 251 10.98 2.81 -2.42
N LEU A 252 9.76 2.27 -2.38
CA LEU A 252 9.50 0.91 -1.92
C LEU A 252 9.26 -0.02 -3.11
N LEU A 253 9.93 -1.16 -3.11
CA LEU A 253 9.95 -2.12 -4.21
C LEU A 253 9.47 -3.49 -3.74
N GLY A 254 8.46 -4.03 -4.41
CA GLY A 254 7.98 -5.38 -4.18
C GLY A 254 8.70 -6.42 -5.02
N GLY A 255 8.87 -7.63 -4.49
CA GLY A 255 9.37 -8.78 -5.25
C GLY A 255 8.28 -9.40 -6.12
N ALA A 256 8.66 -10.23 -7.08
CA ALA A 256 7.71 -11.03 -7.86
C ALA A 256 6.97 -12.07 -6.97
N HIS A 257 6.02 -12.80 -7.56
CA HIS A 257 5.26 -13.85 -6.87
C HIS A 257 4.58 -13.31 -5.60
N TRP A 258 3.73 -12.25 -5.79
CA TRP A 258 3.03 -11.58 -4.69
C TRP A 258 3.96 -11.11 -3.57
N ASN A 259 5.02 -10.36 -3.91
CA ASN A 259 6.02 -9.83 -2.97
C ASN A 259 6.75 -10.90 -2.14
N SER A 260 6.93 -12.13 -2.71
CA SER A 260 7.60 -13.23 -2.03
C SER A 260 8.96 -13.60 -2.59
N PHE A 261 9.28 -13.22 -3.85
CA PHE A 261 10.51 -13.58 -4.56
C PHE A 261 11.31 -12.35 -4.97
N PHE A 262 12.60 -12.30 -4.59
CA PHE A 262 13.43 -11.11 -4.73
C PHE A 262 14.71 -11.33 -5.56
N TRP A 263 15.02 -12.54 -6.01
CA TRP A 263 16.29 -12.86 -6.66
C TRP A 263 16.59 -12.06 -7.94
N MET A 264 15.56 -11.51 -8.60
CA MET A 264 15.69 -10.64 -9.76
C MET A 264 16.02 -9.17 -9.39
N LEU A 265 15.95 -8.82 -8.12
CA LEU A 265 16.23 -7.47 -7.58
C LEU A 265 17.63 -7.47 -6.94
N ASP A 266 18.65 -7.73 -7.75
CA ASP A 266 20.02 -7.97 -7.32
C ASP A 266 20.94 -6.73 -7.29
N ASP A 267 20.40 -5.57 -7.67
CA ASP A 267 21.12 -4.31 -7.71
C ASP A 267 20.29 -3.17 -7.11
N ALA A 268 20.77 -2.58 -6.02
CA ALA A 268 20.21 -1.39 -5.39
C ALA A 268 21.08 -0.14 -5.59
N SER A 269 22.16 -0.21 -6.37
CA SER A 269 23.14 0.88 -6.52
C SER A 269 22.62 2.09 -7.30
N TYR A 270 21.44 1.97 -7.92
CA TYR A 270 20.87 3.05 -8.74
C TYR A 270 20.10 4.11 -7.94
N ASP A 271 19.85 3.87 -6.64
CA ASP A 271 19.26 4.85 -5.74
C ASP A 271 19.62 4.53 -4.28
N ASP A 272 19.92 5.55 -3.48
CA ASP A 272 20.33 5.40 -2.08
C ASP A 272 19.16 5.41 -1.07
N LYS A 273 17.92 5.51 -1.57
CA LYS A 273 16.70 5.56 -0.77
C LYS A 273 15.72 4.45 -1.15
N LEU A 274 16.25 3.26 -1.40
CA LEU A 274 15.43 2.07 -1.67
C LEU A 274 15.10 1.32 -0.38
N MET A 275 13.87 0.86 -0.30
CA MET A 275 13.35 -0.04 0.71
C MET A 275 12.57 -1.15 0.02
N TYR A 276 12.47 -2.33 0.61
CA TYR A 276 11.73 -3.44 0.02
C TYR A 276 10.50 -3.80 0.84
N THR A 277 9.45 -4.25 0.15
CA THR A 277 8.21 -4.74 0.76
C THR A 277 8.03 -6.22 0.49
N CYS A 278 7.64 -6.99 1.50
CA CYS A 278 7.30 -8.41 1.38
C CYS A 278 5.91 -8.68 1.96
N HIS A 279 5.23 -9.73 1.48
CA HIS A 279 3.89 -10.11 1.92
C HIS A 279 3.86 -11.57 2.38
N ARG A 280 3.00 -11.87 3.39
CA ARG A 280 2.86 -13.23 3.89
C ARG A 280 1.55 -13.44 4.64
N TYR A 281 0.74 -14.38 4.18
CA TYR A 281 -0.56 -14.68 4.79
C TYR A 281 -0.66 -16.06 5.44
N GLY A 282 0.39 -16.88 5.39
CA GLY A 282 0.30 -18.25 5.89
C GLY A 282 1.64 -18.93 6.14
N GLY A 283 1.58 -20.24 6.42
CA GLY A 283 2.73 -21.03 6.80
C GLY A 283 3.15 -20.81 8.26
N PRO A 284 4.27 -21.38 8.73
CA PRO A 284 4.71 -21.21 10.13
C PRO A 284 5.04 -19.76 10.48
N ALA A 285 4.62 -19.30 11.65
CA ALA A 285 4.95 -18.00 12.21
C ALA A 285 6.31 -18.05 12.93
N THR A 286 7.39 -18.37 12.18
CA THR A 286 8.73 -18.53 12.74
C THR A 286 9.78 -17.79 11.91
N LYS A 287 10.92 -17.49 12.52
CA LYS A 287 12.06 -16.84 11.86
C LYS A 287 12.58 -17.66 10.67
N GLU A 288 12.62 -18.98 10.81
CA GLU A 288 13.08 -19.90 9.76
C GLU A 288 12.22 -19.78 8.49
N ALA A 289 10.92 -19.58 8.66
CA ALA A 289 9.97 -19.46 7.56
C ALA A 289 10.14 -18.17 6.73
N ILE A 290 10.81 -17.14 7.29
CA ILE A 290 11.09 -15.87 6.63
C ILE A 290 12.59 -15.63 6.41
N THR A 291 13.43 -16.66 6.58
CA THR A 291 14.89 -16.57 6.45
C THR A 291 15.30 -15.99 5.07
N HIS A 292 14.60 -16.34 4.01
CA HIS A 292 14.87 -15.84 2.66
C HIS A 292 14.66 -14.31 2.54
N TYR A 293 13.69 -13.70 3.24
CA TYR A 293 13.51 -12.24 3.30
C TYR A 293 14.68 -11.59 4.04
N ILE A 294 15.08 -12.18 5.18
CA ILE A 294 16.20 -11.68 5.97
C ILE A 294 17.49 -11.75 5.18
N GLN A 295 17.78 -12.87 4.51
CA GLN A 295 18.96 -13.05 3.68
C GLN A 295 18.99 -12.05 2.50
N PHE A 296 17.86 -11.85 1.82
CA PHE A 296 17.78 -10.85 0.76
C PHE A 296 18.06 -9.45 1.31
N ARG A 297 17.36 -9.01 2.36
CA ARG A 297 17.58 -7.72 3.03
C ARG A 297 19.05 -7.49 3.37
N ASP A 298 19.68 -8.49 3.98
CA ASP A 298 21.07 -8.43 4.43
C ASP A 298 22.05 -8.39 3.24
N SER A 299 21.74 -9.10 2.15
CA SER A 299 22.58 -9.11 0.95
C SER A 299 22.53 -7.81 0.16
N ILE A 300 21.35 -7.17 0.07
CA ILE A 300 21.14 -5.93 -0.66
C ILE A 300 21.44 -4.68 0.19
N ASN A 301 21.54 -4.86 1.52
CA ASN A 301 21.79 -3.83 2.52
C ASN A 301 20.79 -2.66 2.48
N CYS A 302 19.51 -2.95 2.33
CA CYS A 302 18.40 -1.99 2.34
C CYS A 302 17.36 -2.37 3.41
N PRO A 303 16.56 -1.43 3.92
CA PRO A 303 15.45 -1.76 4.81
C PRO A 303 14.40 -2.64 4.10
N MET A 304 13.71 -3.46 4.89
CA MET A 304 12.57 -4.26 4.45
C MET A 304 11.44 -4.18 5.47
N TYR A 305 10.20 -4.17 5.01
CA TYR A 305 9.03 -4.30 5.88
C TYR A 305 8.02 -5.30 5.32
N MET A 306 7.17 -5.83 6.19
CA MET A 306 6.04 -6.68 5.83
C MET A 306 4.85 -5.79 5.47
N GLY A 307 4.69 -5.49 4.17
CA GLY A 307 3.67 -4.58 3.66
C GLY A 307 2.26 -5.10 3.88
N GLU A 308 2.11 -6.42 3.81
CA GLU A 308 0.84 -7.07 4.10
C GLU A 308 1.01 -8.40 4.82
N PHE A 309 0.17 -8.59 5.85
CA PHE A 309 -0.12 -9.86 6.49
C PHE A 309 -1.40 -9.74 7.32
N GLY A 310 -1.93 -10.85 7.76
CA GLY A 310 -3.20 -10.92 8.46
C GLY A 310 -4.02 -12.09 7.94
N HIS A 311 -5.34 -12.02 7.97
CA HIS A 311 -6.25 -13.08 7.47
C HIS A 311 -5.88 -14.48 8.00
N ASN A 312 -5.43 -14.56 9.25
CA ASN A 312 -5.04 -15.79 9.91
C ASN A 312 -5.60 -15.82 11.33
N THR A 313 -5.30 -16.88 12.10
CA THR A 313 -5.72 -16.94 13.51
C THR A 313 -5.01 -15.89 14.36
N ASP A 314 -5.67 -15.46 15.42
CA ASP A 314 -5.11 -14.48 16.37
C ASP A 314 -3.78 -14.96 16.98
N GLU A 315 -3.63 -16.28 17.23
CA GLU A 315 -2.40 -16.86 17.73
C GLU A 315 -1.27 -16.70 16.71
N TRP A 316 -1.51 -17.07 15.45
CA TRP A 316 -0.55 -16.95 14.37
C TRP A 316 -0.10 -15.49 14.20
N GLN A 317 -1.05 -14.54 14.23
CA GLN A 317 -0.74 -13.12 14.06
C GLN A 317 0.12 -12.59 15.21
N ARG A 318 -0.22 -12.91 16.46
CA ARG A 318 0.59 -12.53 17.64
C ARG A 318 2.02 -13.07 17.57
N ASP A 319 2.16 -14.35 17.18
CA ASP A 319 3.48 -14.97 17.10
C ASP A 319 4.29 -14.41 15.93
N PHE A 320 3.64 -14.14 14.79
CA PHE A 320 4.32 -13.55 13.65
C PHE A 320 4.78 -12.11 13.92
N VAL A 321 3.99 -11.30 14.62
CA VAL A 321 4.41 -9.96 15.08
C VAL A 321 5.67 -10.03 15.94
N LYS A 322 5.78 -11.00 16.87
CA LYS A 322 7.00 -11.19 17.66
C LYS A 322 8.20 -11.49 16.78
N VAL A 323 8.04 -12.40 15.81
CA VAL A 323 9.11 -12.73 14.85
C VAL A 323 9.56 -11.50 14.08
N LEU A 324 8.63 -10.71 13.56
CA LEU A 324 8.94 -9.49 12.80
C LEU A 324 9.70 -8.45 13.65
N LYS A 325 9.29 -8.26 14.90
CA LYS A 325 9.99 -7.38 15.86
C LYS A 325 11.41 -7.88 16.17
N ASP A 326 11.58 -9.19 16.39
CA ASP A 326 12.87 -9.80 16.73
C ASP A 326 13.90 -9.69 15.58
N VAL A 327 13.44 -9.56 14.33
CA VAL A 327 14.32 -9.46 13.15
C VAL A 327 14.36 -8.04 12.55
N ASN A 328 13.76 -7.06 13.23
CA ASN A 328 13.68 -5.65 12.78
C ASN A 328 13.06 -5.51 11.38
N ILE A 329 11.93 -6.16 11.15
CA ILE A 329 11.08 -5.99 9.96
C ILE A 329 9.78 -5.34 10.42
N GLY A 330 9.58 -4.07 10.07
CA GLY A 330 8.34 -3.33 10.34
C GLY A 330 7.16 -3.95 9.59
N TYR A 331 5.93 -3.53 9.90
CA TYR A 331 4.75 -4.18 9.33
C TYR A 331 3.53 -3.27 9.21
N THR A 332 2.64 -3.63 8.26
CA THR A 332 1.27 -3.12 8.15
C THR A 332 0.29 -4.27 7.97
N PHE A 333 -0.75 -4.33 8.82
CA PHE A 333 -1.80 -5.34 8.75
C PHE A 333 -2.75 -5.09 7.57
N TRP A 334 -3.23 -6.15 6.94
CA TRP A 334 -4.24 -6.12 5.88
C TRP A 334 -5.57 -6.72 6.34
N PRO A 335 -6.70 -6.03 6.14
CA PRO A 335 -6.87 -4.59 5.94
C PRO A 335 -7.38 -3.88 7.21
N TYR A 336 -7.51 -2.56 7.15
CA TYR A 336 -8.13 -1.76 8.20
C TYR A 336 -9.63 -2.09 8.37
N LYS A 337 -10.39 -2.09 7.26
CA LYS A 337 -11.86 -2.21 7.28
C LYS A 337 -12.34 -3.17 6.20
N LYS A 338 -13.30 -4.06 6.54
CA LYS A 338 -14.01 -4.91 5.57
C LYS A 338 -15.29 -5.51 6.18
N VAL A 339 -16.08 -6.22 5.39
CA VAL A 339 -17.13 -7.09 5.93
C VAL A 339 -16.51 -8.27 6.67
N ASP A 340 -17.19 -8.76 7.70
CA ASP A 340 -16.77 -9.90 8.54
C ASP A 340 -15.46 -9.61 9.33
N GLY A 341 -14.86 -10.60 9.99
CA GLY A 341 -13.70 -10.47 10.87
C GLY A 341 -12.35 -10.30 10.15
N SER A 342 -11.25 -10.40 10.89
CA SER A 342 -9.86 -10.24 10.43
C SER A 342 -9.56 -8.86 9.82
N CYS A 343 -9.98 -7.82 10.53
CA CYS A 343 -9.72 -6.41 10.24
C CYS A 343 -9.89 -5.59 11.53
N MET A 344 -9.46 -4.33 11.55
CA MET A 344 -9.64 -3.49 12.74
C MET A 344 -11.10 -3.06 12.94
N MET A 345 -11.83 -2.82 11.84
CA MET A 345 -13.21 -2.34 11.86
C MET A 345 -14.09 -3.20 10.95
N GLY A 346 -15.06 -3.91 11.53
CA GLY A 346 -16.00 -4.75 10.80
C GLY A 346 -17.19 -3.95 10.26
N ILE A 347 -17.48 -4.09 8.96
CA ILE A 347 -18.66 -3.53 8.30
C ILE A 347 -19.79 -4.54 8.40
N GLN A 348 -20.95 -4.10 8.85
CA GLN A 348 -22.14 -4.93 8.92
C GLN A 348 -22.84 -4.99 7.55
N ARG A 349 -23.05 -6.20 7.02
CA ARG A 349 -23.80 -6.38 5.78
C ARG A 349 -25.27 -5.95 5.97
N PRO A 350 -25.89 -5.28 4.99
CA PRO A 350 -27.33 -5.08 4.99
C PRO A 350 -28.11 -6.39 5.03
N GLU A 351 -29.27 -6.39 5.66
CA GLU A 351 -30.19 -7.55 5.59
C GLU A 351 -30.60 -7.81 4.12
N GLY A 352 -30.45 -9.05 3.65
CA GLY A 352 -30.68 -9.42 2.25
C GLY A 352 -29.47 -9.28 1.33
N TRP A 353 -28.34 -8.74 1.82
CA TRP A 353 -27.12 -8.61 1.01
C TRP A 353 -26.69 -9.92 0.36
N ASP A 354 -26.56 -10.99 1.16
CA ASP A 354 -26.10 -12.30 0.65
C ASP A 354 -27.09 -12.95 -0.33
N SER A 355 -28.38 -12.83 -0.04
CA SER A 355 -29.42 -13.47 -0.87
C SER A 355 -29.70 -12.75 -2.20
N ILE A 356 -29.29 -11.50 -2.34
CA ILE A 356 -29.54 -10.67 -3.52
C ILE A 356 -28.22 -10.24 -4.17
N VAL A 357 -27.35 -9.50 -3.47
CA VAL A 357 -26.16 -8.91 -4.07
C VAL A 357 -25.06 -9.95 -4.27
N VAL A 358 -24.74 -10.74 -3.23
CA VAL A 358 -23.75 -11.83 -3.35
C VAL A 358 -24.25 -12.89 -4.32
N LYS A 359 -25.51 -13.30 -4.23
CA LYS A 359 -26.09 -14.27 -5.17
C LYS A 359 -25.98 -13.79 -6.63
N TYR A 360 -26.24 -12.51 -6.90
CA TYR A 360 -26.08 -11.95 -8.24
C TYR A 360 -24.63 -11.94 -8.70
N SER A 361 -23.69 -11.61 -7.81
CA SER A 361 -22.24 -11.61 -8.12
C SER A 361 -21.72 -12.99 -8.51
N GLU A 362 -22.33 -14.07 -8.00
CA GLU A 362 -21.96 -15.46 -8.28
C GLU A 362 -22.68 -16.07 -9.49
N THR A 363 -23.70 -15.36 -10.03
CA THR A 363 -24.49 -15.86 -11.16
C THR A 363 -23.70 -15.72 -12.47
N SER A 364 -23.76 -16.76 -13.32
CA SER A 364 -23.17 -16.72 -14.66
C SER A 364 -23.87 -15.68 -15.54
N ARG A 365 -23.10 -14.80 -16.17
CA ARG A 365 -23.58 -13.67 -16.99
C ARG A 365 -22.67 -13.47 -18.19
N ASN A 366 -22.60 -14.47 -19.07
CA ASN A 366 -21.71 -14.48 -20.24
C ASN A 366 -22.37 -13.92 -21.51
N THR A 367 -23.70 -13.79 -21.52
CA THR A 367 -24.47 -13.30 -22.65
C THR A 367 -25.48 -12.23 -22.22
N TYR A 368 -25.89 -11.38 -23.15
CA TYR A 368 -26.95 -10.39 -22.90
C TYR A 368 -28.30 -11.02 -22.51
N HIS A 369 -28.55 -12.25 -22.92
CA HIS A 369 -29.74 -12.99 -22.49
C HIS A 369 -29.61 -13.33 -20.99
N GLU A 370 -28.51 -13.93 -20.58
CA GLU A 370 -28.25 -14.28 -19.18
C GLU A 370 -28.27 -13.02 -18.29
N TRP A 371 -27.69 -11.89 -18.74
CA TRP A 371 -27.76 -10.64 -18.00
C TRP A 371 -29.20 -10.16 -17.75
N ARG A 372 -30.06 -10.25 -18.77
CA ARG A 372 -31.48 -9.86 -18.60
C ARG A 372 -32.24 -10.78 -17.66
N GLU A 373 -32.05 -12.09 -17.79
CA GLU A 373 -32.71 -13.09 -16.95
C GLU A 373 -32.22 -13.06 -15.49
N ALA A 374 -30.93 -12.81 -15.27
CA ALA A 374 -30.32 -12.80 -13.93
C ALA A 374 -30.56 -11.49 -13.16
N ARG A 375 -30.95 -10.40 -13.86
CA ARG A 375 -31.05 -9.06 -13.26
C ARG A 375 -31.95 -9.07 -12.04
N PRO A 376 -31.46 -8.62 -10.87
CA PRO A 376 -32.26 -8.52 -9.65
C PRO A 376 -33.28 -7.38 -9.75
N ASP A 377 -34.19 -7.32 -8.78
CA ASP A 377 -35.05 -6.13 -8.62
C ASP A 377 -34.20 -4.90 -8.35
N GLN A 378 -34.29 -3.93 -9.25
CA GLN A 378 -33.45 -2.75 -9.26
C GLN A 378 -33.64 -1.88 -8.01
N ALA A 379 -34.88 -1.75 -7.52
CA ALA A 379 -35.18 -0.91 -6.36
C ALA A 379 -34.55 -1.50 -5.08
N THR A 380 -34.72 -2.80 -4.90
CA THR A 380 -34.12 -3.54 -3.77
C THR A 380 -32.59 -3.50 -3.84
N PHE A 381 -32.00 -3.70 -5.02
CA PHE A 381 -30.55 -3.68 -5.17
C PHE A 381 -29.96 -2.28 -4.86
N ARG A 382 -30.61 -1.21 -5.32
CA ARG A 382 -30.25 0.18 -4.99
C ARG A 382 -30.29 0.43 -3.48
N GLN A 383 -31.36 0.00 -2.82
CA GLN A 383 -31.49 0.14 -1.37
C GLN A 383 -30.36 -0.57 -0.61
N LEU A 384 -29.99 -1.78 -1.06
CA LEU A 384 -28.90 -2.54 -0.44
C LEU A 384 -27.54 -1.86 -0.62
N LEU A 385 -27.26 -1.33 -1.81
CA LEU A 385 -26.02 -0.58 -2.06
C LEU A 385 -25.95 0.69 -1.20
N GLN A 386 -27.05 1.46 -1.13
CA GLN A 386 -27.10 2.66 -0.28
C GLN A 386 -26.87 2.32 1.19
N GLN A 387 -27.54 1.27 1.69
CA GLN A 387 -27.37 0.84 3.06
C GLN A 387 -25.94 0.33 3.33
N PHE A 388 -25.32 -0.35 2.35
CA PHE A 388 -23.94 -0.80 2.46
C PHE A 388 -22.98 0.41 2.58
N ALA A 389 -23.13 1.41 1.71
CA ALA A 389 -22.33 2.63 1.77
C ALA A 389 -22.51 3.37 3.10
N GLU A 390 -23.74 3.43 3.65
CA GLU A 390 -24.01 3.97 4.99
C GLU A 390 -23.36 3.13 6.10
N ASN A 391 -23.36 1.80 5.99
CA ASN A 391 -22.75 0.92 6.98
C ASN A 391 -21.21 1.01 6.97
N CYS A 392 -20.59 1.56 5.92
CA CYS A 392 -19.15 1.85 5.88
C CYS A 392 -18.74 3.03 6.77
N ARG A 393 -19.67 3.86 7.26
CA ARG A 393 -19.36 4.98 8.15
C ARG A 393 -18.71 4.51 9.44
N PHE A 394 -17.75 5.28 9.94
CA PHE A 394 -17.02 4.97 11.18
C PHE A 394 -17.94 4.66 12.34
N ASP A 395 -18.98 5.48 12.55
CA ASP A 395 -19.94 5.34 13.65
C ASP A 395 -20.90 4.15 13.52
N ARG A 396 -20.87 3.43 12.38
CA ARG A 396 -21.65 2.24 12.11
C ARG A 396 -20.83 0.94 12.11
N CYS A 397 -19.52 1.06 12.02
CA CYS A 397 -18.60 -0.09 12.03
C CYS A 397 -18.35 -0.57 13.47
N GLN A 398 -17.93 -1.84 13.60
CA GLN A 398 -17.66 -2.47 14.89
C GLN A 398 -16.15 -2.69 15.06
N PRO A 399 -15.51 -2.09 16.09
CA PRO A 399 -14.11 -2.39 16.42
C PRO A 399 -13.91 -3.87 16.75
N GLN A 400 -12.93 -4.51 16.11
CA GLN A 400 -12.57 -5.91 16.34
C GLN A 400 -11.44 -5.96 17.37
N THR A 401 -11.79 -5.85 18.66
CA THR A 401 -10.84 -5.66 19.77
C THR A 401 -9.78 -6.77 19.82
N ASP A 402 -10.19 -8.04 19.64
CA ASP A 402 -9.27 -9.18 19.70
C ASP A 402 -8.26 -9.11 18.55
N TYR A 403 -8.71 -8.79 17.33
CA TYR A 403 -7.83 -8.59 16.19
C TYR A 403 -6.84 -7.44 16.42
N ILE A 404 -7.31 -6.29 16.93
CA ILE A 404 -6.47 -5.13 17.23
C ILE A 404 -5.36 -5.50 18.23
N GLN A 405 -5.68 -6.30 19.25
CA GLN A 405 -4.69 -6.77 20.23
C GLN A 405 -3.58 -7.63 19.58
N THR A 406 -3.89 -8.39 18.51
CA THR A 406 -2.89 -9.19 17.80
C THR A 406 -1.85 -8.35 17.09
N MET A 407 -2.18 -7.10 16.75
CA MET A 407 -1.29 -6.19 16.02
C MET A 407 -0.06 -5.78 16.86
N GLY A 408 -0.08 -6.00 18.16
CA GLY A 408 1.07 -5.73 19.04
C GLY A 408 1.50 -4.28 19.09
N MET A 409 0.61 -3.35 18.74
CA MET A 409 0.81 -1.91 18.85
C MET A 409 0.48 -1.46 20.28
N ASN A 410 1.21 -0.48 20.78
CA ASN A 410 0.92 0.10 22.09
C ASN A 410 -0.15 1.18 21.94
N GLN A 411 -1.30 0.98 22.55
CA GLN A 411 -2.34 2.02 22.63
C GLN A 411 -1.78 3.28 23.33
N LYS A 412 -2.07 4.42 22.76
CA LYS A 412 -1.66 5.75 23.30
C LYS A 412 -2.64 6.23 24.37
#